data_c0b7228d20b20d428e06f32dc2d12039
#
_entry.id   c0b7228d20b20d428e06f32dc2d12039
#
_cell.length_a   1.000
_cell.length_b   1.000
_cell.length_c   1.000
_cell.angle_alpha   90.00
_cell.angle_beta   90.00
_cell.angle_gamma   90.00
#
_symmetry.space_group_name_H-M   'P 1'
#
loop_
_entity.id
_entity.type
_entity.pdbx_description
1 polymer ?
#
loop_
_entity_poly.entity_id
_entity_poly.type
_entity_poly.pdbx_seq_one_letter_code
_entity_poly.pdbx_strand_id
1 'polypeptide(L)'
;MRRSCNILIALVMLAIPRAALAQQFERPPSLPGQQLVPASLLSGNGFNVNEPVPTDGLMAHFTIVSDVGTFDAPSEEMLRIRIAELPAIEELNKTSKSQVFAQALAANAAVPIQAAGQMVMHPVDTLQGLPAGVGRFFGRVGLGAEKIEQAASSPEGNTAATVGQTTRDVFGYEQERRKLAQKMGVDPYTTNPVLSKQLDDFALTAFRAHVAVTTSMSVFIPGSIAITGTRIVSQWVWDKPKADLILANQQGLQSLGVPQSTIDAMTQNRTFPLSVQTAFVANLGQLSGIPGSVEAAALASTAQSEVQARFLTDCVGMLARYSHTRAPISRLLVRRAIIGQDINGAIVAEAPVDYASWIQLVSDFANRADLKNKQKNLWVTGQLSPMAKRGFQRARWAVVEGVNPVPDQP
;
A
#
# COMPACT_ATOMS: atom_id res chain seq x y z
N MET A 1 -93.51 11.93 -25.95
CA MET A 1 -92.51 11.16 -26.66
C MET A 1 -91.16 11.85 -26.49
N ARG A 2 -90.33 11.42 -25.51
CA ARG A 2 -88.98 11.90 -25.36
C ARG A 2 -88.04 10.67 -25.31
N ARG A 3 -87.19 10.56 -26.30
CA ARG A 3 -86.21 9.50 -26.41
C ARG A 3 -84.94 9.91 -25.56
N SER A 4 -84.67 9.14 -24.57
CA SER A 4 -83.45 9.28 -23.80
C SER A 4 -82.29 8.60 -24.51
N CYS A 5 -81.27 9.35 -24.84
CA CYS A 5 -80.03 8.88 -25.45
C CYS A 5 -79.04 8.57 -24.34
N ASN A 6 -78.77 7.29 -24.08
CA ASN A 6 -77.70 6.86 -23.13
C ASN A 6 -76.35 6.88 -23.83
N ILE A 7 -75.50 7.81 -23.45
CA ILE A 7 -74.09 7.85 -23.89
C ILE A 7 -73.28 7.00 -22.92
N LEU A 8 -72.82 5.86 -23.39
CA LEU A 8 -71.93 4.96 -22.69
C LEU A 8 -70.49 5.50 -22.88
N ILE A 9 -69.93 6.16 -21.84
CA ILE A 9 -68.55 6.58 -21.86
C ILE A 9 -67.69 5.39 -21.47
N ALA A 10 -67.02 4.77 -22.44
CA ALA A 10 -66.03 3.75 -22.23
C ALA A 10 -64.73 4.41 -21.75
N LEU A 11 -64.40 4.25 -20.43
CA LEU A 11 -63.18 4.69 -19.86
C LEU A 11 -62.02 3.72 -20.25
N VAL A 12 -61.31 4.05 -21.32
CA VAL A 12 -60.09 3.34 -21.71
C VAL A 12 -59.00 3.70 -20.73
N MET A 13 -58.72 2.86 -19.73
CA MET A 13 -57.54 2.95 -18.90
C MET A 13 -56.32 2.66 -19.77
N LEU A 14 -55.63 3.71 -20.22
CA LEU A 14 -54.27 3.58 -20.73
C LEU A 14 -53.36 3.12 -19.58
N ALA A 15 -53.05 1.85 -19.55
CA ALA A 15 -51.92 1.32 -18.75
C ALA A 15 -50.64 1.87 -19.35
N ILE A 16 -50.18 3.02 -18.85
CA ILE A 16 -48.81 3.52 -19.13
C ILE A 16 -47.86 2.48 -18.52
N PRO A 17 -47.08 1.76 -19.34
CA PRO A 17 -46.02 0.93 -18.75
C PRO A 17 -45.13 1.87 -17.97
N ARG A 18 -45.10 1.72 -16.65
CA ARG A 18 -44.00 2.30 -15.86
C ARG A 18 -42.73 1.73 -16.44
N ALA A 19 -42.12 2.46 -17.38
CA ALA A 19 -40.75 2.25 -17.73
C ALA A 19 -40.00 2.27 -16.40
N ALA A 20 -39.56 1.11 -15.94
CA ALA A 20 -38.64 1.01 -14.82
C ALA A 20 -37.48 1.94 -15.19
N LEU A 21 -37.37 3.08 -14.52
CA LEU A 21 -36.22 3.96 -14.64
C LEU A 21 -35.05 3.06 -14.41
N ALA A 22 -34.34 2.68 -15.47
CA ALA A 22 -33.19 1.84 -15.39
C ALA A 22 -32.26 2.54 -14.39
N GLN A 23 -31.93 1.87 -13.29
CA GLN A 23 -31.09 2.42 -12.24
C GLN A 23 -29.81 2.89 -12.91
N GLN A 24 -29.54 4.19 -12.89
CA GLN A 24 -28.42 4.79 -13.60
C GLN A 24 -27.10 4.28 -13.02
N PHE A 25 -27.08 4.01 -11.71
CA PHE A 25 -25.94 3.48 -10.95
C PHE A 25 -26.42 2.33 -10.06
N GLU A 26 -25.52 1.41 -9.77
CA GLU A 26 -25.80 0.35 -8.82
C GLU A 26 -25.32 0.72 -7.41
N ARG A 27 -25.95 0.12 -6.42
CA ARG A 27 -25.44 0.18 -5.05
C ARG A 27 -24.34 -0.88 -4.91
N PRO A 28 -23.21 -0.56 -4.27
CA PRO A 28 -22.20 -1.56 -3.97
C PRO A 28 -22.82 -2.73 -3.21
N PRO A 29 -22.60 -3.97 -3.66
CA PRO A 29 -23.17 -5.15 -3.03
C PRO A 29 -22.36 -5.62 -1.83
N SER A 30 -23.00 -6.45 -0.98
CA SER A 30 -22.26 -7.40 -0.13
C SER A 30 -22.21 -8.74 -0.85
N LEU A 31 -21.03 -9.36 -0.91
CA LEU A 31 -20.78 -10.57 -1.71
C LEU A 31 -20.29 -11.71 -0.83
N PRO A 32 -20.55 -12.97 -1.21
CA PRO A 32 -19.84 -14.10 -0.61
C PRO A 32 -18.33 -13.94 -0.79
N GLY A 33 -17.55 -14.19 0.25
CA GLY A 33 -16.09 -13.99 0.22
C GLY A 33 -15.40 -14.78 -0.89
N GLN A 34 -15.89 -16.00 -1.18
CA GLN A 34 -15.37 -16.86 -2.26
C GLN A 34 -15.51 -16.27 -3.67
N GLN A 35 -16.37 -15.26 -3.86
CA GLN A 35 -16.44 -14.52 -5.12
C GLN A 35 -15.34 -13.45 -5.24
N LEU A 36 -14.72 -13.07 -4.13
CA LEU A 36 -13.73 -12.02 -4.06
C LEU A 36 -12.32 -12.57 -3.96
N VAL A 37 -12.12 -13.59 -3.11
CA VAL A 37 -10.80 -14.12 -2.78
C VAL A 37 -10.81 -15.65 -2.67
N PRO A 38 -9.65 -16.32 -2.80
CA PRO A 38 -9.53 -17.75 -2.53
C PRO A 38 -9.97 -18.14 -1.11
N ALA A 39 -10.53 -19.33 -0.95
CA ALA A 39 -11.02 -19.84 0.35
C ALA A 39 -9.94 -19.84 1.46
N SER A 40 -8.67 -20.01 1.11
CA SER A 40 -7.55 -19.93 2.05
C SER A 40 -7.34 -18.56 2.70
N LEU A 41 -7.93 -17.50 2.14
CA LEU A 41 -7.95 -16.17 2.73
C LEU A 41 -9.21 -15.89 3.54
N LEU A 42 -10.22 -16.75 3.48
CA LEU A 42 -11.46 -16.60 4.23
C LEU A 42 -11.44 -17.32 5.58
N SER A 43 -10.68 -18.39 5.68
CA SER A 43 -10.49 -19.11 6.92
C SER A 43 -9.16 -19.84 6.94
N GLY A 44 -8.59 -19.97 8.14
CA GLY A 44 -7.33 -20.65 8.37
C GLY A 44 -7.15 -20.99 9.84
N ASN A 45 -5.92 -21.40 10.21
CA ASN A 45 -5.61 -21.67 11.59
C ASN A 45 -5.67 -20.38 12.43
N GLY A 46 -6.60 -20.34 13.39
CA GLY A 46 -6.76 -19.22 14.30
C GLY A 46 -7.45 -17.97 13.72
N PHE A 47 -8.06 -18.05 12.53
CA PHE A 47 -8.84 -16.94 12.00
C PHE A 47 -9.99 -17.35 11.08
N ASN A 48 -11.00 -16.48 11.01
CA ASN A 48 -12.08 -16.50 10.03
C ASN A 48 -12.40 -15.09 9.57
N VAL A 49 -12.89 -14.95 8.34
CA VAL A 49 -13.42 -13.70 7.79
C VAL A 49 -14.92 -13.68 7.90
N ASN A 50 -15.51 -12.57 8.34
CA ASN A 50 -16.94 -12.40 8.39
C ASN A 50 -17.55 -12.33 6.98
N GLU A 51 -18.68 -13.01 6.80
CA GLU A 51 -19.45 -13.01 5.54
C GLU A 51 -20.91 -12.56 5.80
N PRO A 52 -21.61 -11.99 4.83
CA PRO A 52 -21.10 -11.57 3.51
C PRO A 52 -20.16 -10.36 3.62
N VAL A 53 -19.22 -10.23 2.67
CA VAL A 53 -18.24 -9.15 2.62
C VAL A 53 -18.85 -7.93 1.92
N PRO A 54 -19.01 -6.78 2.59
CA PRO A 54 -19.48 -5.56 1.95
C PRO A 54 -18.43 -4.97 1.01
N THR A 55 -18.87 -4.26 -0.04
CA THR A 55 -18.02 -3.49 -0.95
C THR A 55 -18.38 -2.02 -0.92
N ASP A 56 -17.45 -1.14 -1.28
CA ASP A 56 -17.70 0.30 -1.46
C ASP A 56 -17.91 0.70 -2.95
N GLY A 57 -17.84 -0.31 -3.81
CA GLY A 57 -17.93 -0.14 -5.26
C GLY A 57 -16.58 -0.16 -5.96
N LEU A 58 -15.48 -0.26 -5.23
CA LEU A 58 -14.13 -0.51 -5.75
C LEU A 58 -13.42 -1.57 -4.91
N MET A 59 -13.47 -1.44 -3.58
CA MET A 59 -12.79 -2.32 -2.64
C MET A 59 -13.78 -3.16 -1.84
N ALA A 60 -13.34 -4.32 -1.40
CA ALA A 60 -14.06 -5.19 -0.48
C ALA A 60 -13.56 -4.93 0.96
N HIS A 61 -14.49 -4.85 1.91
CA HIS A 61 -14.19 -4.57 3.30
C HIS A 61 -14.30 -5.85 4.12
N PHE A 62 -13.15 -6.47 4.38
CA PHE A 62 -13.09 -7.71 5.15
C PHE A 62 -12.94 -7.40 6.65
N THR A 63 -13.60 -8.19 7.47
CA THR A 63 -13.40 -8.22 8.93
C THR A 63 -12.87 -9.58 9.31
N ILE A 64 -11.65 -9.65 9.80
CA ILE A 64 -10.97 -10.86 10.25
C ILE A 64 -11.22 -11.01 11.74
N VAL A 65 -11.80 -12.14 12.14
CA VAL A 65 -11.93 -12.54 13.55
C VAL A 65 -10.89 -13.62 13.84
N SER A 66 -10.02 -13.37 14.80
CA SER A 66 -8.92 -14.28 15.13
C SER A 66 -8.73 -14.45 16.63
N ASP A 67 -7.92 -15.43 17.03
CA ASP A 67 -7.57 -15.69 18.43
C ASP A 67 -6.79 -14.53 19.08
N VAL A 68 -6.21 -13.66 18.26
CA VAL A 68 -5.42 -12.51 18.71
C VAL A 68 -6.14 -11.16 18.55
N GLY A 69 -7.37 -11.16 18.08
CA GLY A 69 -8.22 -9.98 17.95
C GLY A 69 -9.01 -9.92 16.65
N THR A 70 -9.77 -8.84 16.49
CA THR A 70 -10.53 -8.55 15.28
C THR A 70 -9.83 -7.44 14.51
N PHE A 71 -9.67 -7.63 13.18
CA PHE A 71 -8.95 -6.71 12.33
C PHE A 71 -9.77 -6.36 11.08
N ASP A 72 -9.79 -5.08 10.75
CA ASP A 72 -10.39 -4.61 9.50
C ASP A 72 -9.34 -4.62 8.38
N ALA A 73 -9.78 -5.07 7.20
CA ALA A 73 -8.97 -5.13 6.00
C ALA A 73 -9.80 -4.60 4.81
N PRO A 74 -9.69 -3.29 4.50
CA PRO A 74 -10.52 -2.63 3.49
C PRO A 74 -9.99 -2.80 2.05
N SER A 75 -9.43 -3.97 1.73
CA SER A 75 -9.11 -4.48 0.38
C SER A 75 -8.60 -5.92 0.47
N GLU A 76 -8.55 -6.64 -0.64
CA GLU A 76 -7.88 -7.95 -0.71
C GLU A 76 -6.39 -7.86 -0.31
N GLU A 77 -5.69 -6.82 -0.76
CA GLU A 77 -4.30 -6.59 -0.38
C GLU A 77 -4.15 -6.47 1.14
N MET A 78 -4.98 -5.62 1.77
CA MET A 78 -4.97 -5.45 3.22
C MET A 78 -5.37 -6.74 3.95
N LEU A 79 -6.29 -7.53 3.40
CA LEU A 79 -6.64 -8.85 3.94
C LEU A 79 -5.42 -9.76 4.00
N ARG A 80 -4.66 -9.87 2.90
CA ARG A 80 -3.44 -10.67 2.85
C ARG A 80 -2.41 -10.21 3.87
N ILE A 81 -2.23 -8.89 3.99
CA ILE A 81 -1.30 -8.29 4.96
C ILE A 81 -1.74 -8.63 6.39
N ARG A 82 -2.98 -8.39 6.74
CA ARG A 82 -3.48 -8.64 8.11
C ARG A 82 -3.42 -10.11 8.49
N ILE A 83 -3.78 -11.03 7.58
CA ILE A 83 -3.66 -12.48 7.83
C ILE A 83 -2.20 -12.86 8.09
N ALA A 84 -1.28 -12.36 7.30
CA ALA A 84 0.12 -12.69 7.45
C ALA A 84 0.78 -12.03 8.69
N GLU A 85 0.18 -10.99 9.26
CA GLU A 85 0.59 -10.41 10.54
C GLU A 85 0.14 -11.24 11.77
N LEU A 86 -0.91 -12.09 11.64
CA LEU A 86 -1.47 -12.84 12.78
C LEU A 86 -0.45 -13.73 13.49
N PRO A 87 0.36 -14.54 12.80
CA PRO A 87 1.36 -15.38 13.46
C PRO A 87 2.41 -14.56 14.23
N ALA A 88 2.79 -13.37 13.72
CA ALA A 88 3.72 -12.49 14.42
C ALA A 88 3.11 -11.95 15.72
N ILE A 89 1.84 -11.52 15.68
CA ILE A 89 1.10 -11.05 16.85
C ILE A 89 0.98 -12.18 17.89
N GLU A 90 0.65 -13.39 17.45
CA GLU A 90 0.52 -14.57 18.33
C GLU A 90 1.85 -14.88 19.04
N GLU A 91 2.96 -14.91 18.30
CA GLU A 91 4.28 -15.18 18.85
C GLU A 91 4.74 -14.10 19.83
N LEU A 92 4.52 -12.82 19.50
CA LEU A 92 4.81 -11.72 20.40
C LEU A 92 3.96 -11.78 21.67
N ASN A 93 2.68 -12.17 21.58
CA ASN A 93 1.81 -12.41 22.73
C ASN A 93 2.33 -13.53 23.64
N LYS A 94 2.80 -14.65 23.06
CA LYS A 94 3.39 -15.76 23.83
C LYS A 94 4.66 -15.31 24.55
N THR A 95 5.53 -14.60 23.85
CA THR A 95 6.80 -14.11 24.38
C THR A 95 6.60 -13.08 25.47
N SER A 96 5.67 -12.13 25.31
CA SER A 96 5.40 -11.10 26.33
C SER A 96 4.93 -11.68 27.66
N LYS A 97 4.29 -12.85 27.64
CA LYS A 97 3.82 -13.59 28.84
C LYS A 97 4.92 -14.46 29.46
N SER A 98 6.08 -14.57 28.84
CA SER A 98 7.17 -15.41 29.36
C SER A 98 7.83 -14.78 30.58
N GLN A 99 8.27 -15.63 31.53
CA GLN A 99 9.03 -15.17 32.69
C GLN A 99 10.37 -14.52 32.31
N VAL A 100 10.98 -14.96 31.21
CA VAL A 100 12.24 -14.41 30.69
C VAL A 100 12.05 -12.96 30.27
N PHE A 101 10.94 -12.65 29.59
CA PHE A 101 10.62 -11.28 29.18
C PHE A 101 10.31 -10.38 30.40
N ALA A 102 9.54 -10.89 31.35
CA ALA A 102 9.24 -10.19 32.60
C ALA A 102 10.51 -9.91 33.44
N GLN A 103 11.45 -10.87 33.50
CA GLN A 103 12.74 -10.69 34.18
C GLN A 103 13.63 -9.69 33.44
N ALA A 104 13.66 -9.70 32.10
CA ALA A 104 14.40 -8.71 31.31
C ALA A 104 13.84 -7.28 31.51
N LEU A 105 12.53 -7.13 31.59
CA LEU A 105 11.87 -5.86 31.94
C LEU A 105 12.26 -5.39 33.35
N ALA A 106 12.21 -6.28 34.33
CA ALA A 106 12.55 -5.96 35.73
C ALA A 106 14.03 -5.60 35.93
N ALA A 107 14.94 -6.32 35.25
CA ALA A 107 16.37 -6.05 35.29
C ALA A 107 16.72 -4.67 34.70
N ASN A 108 15.93 -4.19 33.74
CA ASN A 108 16.17 -2.90 33.06
C ASN A 108 15.61 -1.69 33.79
N ALA A 109 14.65 -1.88 34.67
CA ALA A 109 14.13 -0.79 35.49
C ALA A 109 15.18 -0.21 36.47
N ALA A 110 16.30 -0.91 36.65
CA ALA A 110 17.35 -0.60 37.65
C ALA A 110 18.71 -0.13 37.09
N VAL A 111 18.88 0.00 35.75
CA VAL A 111 20.21 0.34 35.19
C VAL A 111 20.26 1.79 34.73
N PRO A 112 21.12 2.66 35.33
CA PRO A 112 21.41 3.99 34.78
C PRO A 112 22.18 3.86 33.47
N ILE A 113 21.80 4.64 32.45
CA ILE A 113 22.42 4.69 31.11
C ILE A 113 23.82 5.30 31.24
N GLN A 114 24.86 4.52 31.53
CA GLN A 114 26.24 5.01 31.57
C GLN A 114 27.27 4.23 30.77
N ALA A 115 26.91 3.20 30.02
CA ALA A 115 27.92 2.41 29.30
C ALA A 115 27.47 2.03 27.88
N ALA A 116 27.47 2.98 26.94
CA ALA A 116 27.44 2.67 25.51
C ALA A 116 28.73 3.17 24.85
N GLY A 117 29.81 2.44 25.06
CA GLY A 117 31.06 2.61 24.34
C GLY A 117 31.13 1.63 23.16
N GLN A 118 31.33 2.16 21.99
CA GLN A 118 31.88 1.53 20.79
C GLN A 118 31.04 0.41 20.14
N MET A 119 30.25 0.78 19.15
CA MET A 119 29.86 -0.14 18.09
C MET A 119 30.42 0.38 16.76
N VAL A 120 31.37 -0.38 16.20
CA VAL A 120 32.00 -0.13 14.91
C VAL A 120 30.94 -0.37 13.82
N MET A 121 30.65 0.66 13.04
CA MET A 121 29.84 0.51 11.83
C MET A 121 30.73 -0.04 10.71
N HIS A 122 30.37 -1.20 10.18
CA HIS A 122 30.92 -1.66 8.91
C HIS A 122 29.99 -1.20 7.78
N PRO A 123 30.49 -0.51 6.74
CA PRO A 123 29.73 -0.23 5.54
C PRO A 123 29.53 -1.52 4.77
N VAL A 124 28.29 -1.80 4.41
CA VAL A 124 27.90 -3.05 3.73
C VAL A 124 27.91 -2.85 2.24
N ASP A 125 28.77 -3.58 1.56
CA ASP A 125 28.72 -3.88 0.13
C ASP A 125 27.48 -4.70 -0.20
N THR A 126 26.34 -4.05 -0.52
CA THR A 126 25.11 -4.77 -0.91
C THR A 126 24.40 -4.13 -2.11
N LEU A 127 25.17 -3.71 -3.12
CA LEU A 127 24.59 -3.25 -4.40
C LEU A 127 24.53 -4.33 -5.48
N GLN A 128 24.91 -5.58 -5.17
CA GLN A 128 24.94 -6.68 -6.14
C GLN A 128 23.63 -7.48 -6.12
N GLY A 129 22.62 -7.06 -6.84
CA GLY A 129 21.37 -7.82 -6.97
C GLY A 129 20.13 -7.01 -7.31
N LEU A 130 20.29 -5.73 -7.56
CA LEU A 130 19.16 -4.87 -7.95
C LEU A 130 18.83 -5.07 -9.45
N PRO A 131 17.54 -5.21 -9.84
CA PRO A 131 17.17 -5.10 -11.25
C PRO A 131 17.70 -3.79 -11.82
N ALA A 132 18.22 -3.85 -13.02
CA ALA A 132 18.97 -2.76 -13.66
C ALA A 132 18.21 -1.41 -13.75
N GLY A 133 16.88 -1.40 -13.59
CA GLY A 133 16.06 -0.20 -13.55
C GLY A 133 16.06 0.50 -12.18
N VAL A 134 15.86 -0.26 -11.12
CA VAL A 134 15.78 0.27 -9.74
C VAL A 134 17.18 0.63 -9.24
N GLY A 135 18.18 -0.20 -9.50
CA GLY A 135 19.57 0.12 -9.18
C GLY A 135 20.09 1.36 -9.91
N ARG A 136 19.66 1.59 -11.16
CA ARG A 136 19.99 2.82 -11.91
C ARG A 136 19.27 4.06 -11.40
N PHE A 137 18.06 3.92 -10.92
CA PHE A 137 17.32 5.03 -10.30
C PHE A 137 18.01 5.48 -9.01
N PHE A 138 18.23 4.57 -8.08
CA PHE A 138 18.90 4.89 -6.82
C PHE A 138 20.40 5.17 -6.97
N GLY A 139 21.07 4.61 -7.97
CA GLY A 139 22.45 4.93 -8.32
C GLY A 139 22.62 6.31 -8.98
N ARG A 140 21.63 6.81 -9.74
CA ARG A 140 21.63 8.19 -10.29
C ARG A 140 21.34 9.25 -9.23
N VAL A 141 20.62 8.88 -8.16
CA VAL A 141 20.32 9.79 -7.03
C VAL A 141 21.56 10.05 -6.18
N GLY A 142 22.71 9.46 -6.55
CA GLY A 142 24.02 9.86 -5.97
C GLY A 142 24.10 9.65 -4.48
N LEU A 143 23.57 8.51 -3.98
CA LEU A 143 23.86 8.04 -2.62
C LEU A 143 25.31 7.56 -2.54
N GLY A 144 26.24 8.47 -2.83
CA GLY A 144 27.63 8.29 -2.41
C GLY A 144 27.66 8.32 -0.90
N ALA A 145 28.09 7.20 -0.29
CA ALA A 145 28.32 7.09 1.16
C ALA A 145 29.19 8.22 1.74
N GLU A 146 29.95 8.91 0.93
CA GLU A 146 30.86 9.99 1.31
C GLU A 146 30.19 11.28 1.82
N LYS A 147 28.93 11.57 1.46
CA LYS A 147 28.26 12.79 1.94
C LYS A 147 27.54 12.64 3.28
N ILE A 148 27.27 11.40 3.70
CA ILE A 148 26.63 11.12 4.99
C ILE A 148 27.65 11.19 6.13
N GLU A 149 28.91 10.83 5.90
CA GLU A 149 29.97 11.01 6.89
C GLU A 149 30.30 12.47 7.20
N GLN A 150 30.19 13.37 6.23
CA GLN A 150 30.45 14.81 6.44
C GLN A 150 29.37 15.54 7.24
N ALA A 151 28.12 15.07 7.20
CA ALA A 151 27.04 15.65 8.01
C ALA A 151 27.08 15.19 9.48
N ALA A 152 27.73 14.07 9.77
CA ALA A 152 27.89 13.54 11.13
C ALA A 152 29.14 14.05 11.87
N SER A 153 30.04 14.76 11.20
CA SER A 153 31.35 15.15 11.74
C SER A 153 31.60 16.64 11.95
N SER A 154 30.56 17.49 12.00
CA SER A 154 30.74 18.92 12.33
C SER A 154 30.73 19.14 13.85
N PRO A 155 31.83 19.62 14.45
CA PRO A 155 31.92 19.85 15.88
C PRO A 155 31.62 21.32 16.20
N GLU A 156 30.42 21.63 16.65
CA GLU A 156 30.19 22.91 17.36
C GLU A 156 29.06 22.81 18.41
N GLY A 157 29.42 23.07 19.66
CA GLY A 157 28.53 23.56 20.69
C GLY A 157 28.01 22.55 21.73
N ASN A 158 28.22 22.83 23.00
CA ASN A 158 27.86 22.06 24.21
C ASN A 158 26.37 21.77 24.48
N THR A 159 25.49 22.01 23.53
CA THR A 159 24.10 21.51 23.49
C THR A 159 23.98 20.15 22.79
N ALA A 160 25.07 19.67 22.20
CA ALA A 160 25.10 18.44 21.41
C ALA A 160 25.04 17.15 22.24
N ALA A 161 25.38 17.17 23.52
CA ALA A 161 25.45 15.95 24.34
C ALA A 161 24.04 15.37 24.62
N THR A 162 23.06 16.21 24.96
CA THR A 162 21.68 15.76 25.24
C THR A 162 20.94 15.42 23.96
N VAL A 163 21.14 16.21 22.89
CA VAL A 163 20.57 15.92 21.55
C VAL A 163 21.22 14.65 20.98
N GLY A 164 22.54 14.46 21.17
CA GLY A 164 23.25 13.28 20.69
C GLY A 164 22.82 11.96 21.37
N GLN A 165 22.50 11.98 22.67
CA GLN A 165 21.97 10.81 23.37
C GLN A 165 20.56 10.48 22.91
N THR A 166 19.65 11.45 22.88
CA THR A 166 18.26 11.26 22.40
C THR A 166 18.23 10.74 20.96
N THR A 167 19.14 11.23 20.12
CA THR A 167 19.25 10.78 18.73
C THR A 167 19.77 9.33 18.65
N ARG A 168 20.81 8.98 19.43
CA ARG A 168 21.34 7.61 19.48
C ARG A 168 20.32 6.62 20.03
N ASP A 169 19.55 7.03 21.04
CA ASP A 169 18.50 6.22 21.63
C ASP A 169 17.37 5.94 20.63
N VAL A 170 16.98 6.94 19.85
CA VAL A 170 15.98 6.79 18.78
C VAL A 170 16.50 5.85 17.67
N PHE A 171 17.74 5.99 17.24
CA PHE A 171 18.34 5.12 16.22
C PHE A 171 18.48 3.67 16.68
N GLY A 172 18.91 3.44 17.90
CA GLY A 172 19.03 2.10 18.46
C GLY A 172 17.70 1.36 18.57
N TYR A 173 16.69 2.04 19.08
CA TYR A 173 15.32 1.52 19.16
C TYR A 173 14.76 1.18 17.78
N GLU A 174 14.85 2.09 16.81
CA GLU A 174 14.37 1.88 15.44
C GLU A 174 15.09 0.70 14.76
N GLN A 175 16.37 0.50 15.07
CA GLN A 175 17.12 -0.65 14.57
C GLN A 175 16.58 -1.97 15.13
N GLU A 176 16.34 -2.05 16.44
CA GLU A 176 15.77 -3.26 17.05
C GLU A 176 14.36 -3.55 16.56
N ARG A 177 13.54 -2.52 16.34
CA ARG A 177 12.21 -2.66 15.74
C ARG A 177 12.27 -3.27 14.34
N ARG A 178 13.16 -2.77 13.48
CA ARG A 178 13.33 -3.33 12.13
C ARG A 178 13.85 -4.77 12.14
N LYS A 179 14.84 -5.09 12.99
CA LYS A 179 15.34 -6.46 13.14
C LYS A 179 14.24 -7.42 13.59
N LEU A 180 13.41 -7.00 14.55
CA LEU A 180 12.29 -7.79 15.01
C LEU A 180 11.26 -8.00 13.91
N ALA A 181 10.86 -6.92 13.21
CA ALA A 181 9.93 -6.99 12.08
C ALA A 181 10.45 -7.90 10.95
N GLN A 182 11.74 -7.82 10.63
CA GLN A 182 12.38 -8.67 9.64
C GLN A 182 12.34 -10.15 10.05
N LYS A 183 12.66 -10.46 11.32
CA LYS A 183 12.55 -11.85 11.85
C LYS A 183 11.12 -12.39 11.78
N MET A 184 10.13 -11.54 12.02
CA MET A 184 8.72 -11.91 11.96
C MET A 184 8.18 -11.91 10.53
N GLY A 185 8.93 -11.42 9.53
CA GLY A 185 8.49 -11.30 8.15
C GLY A 185 7.38 -10.26 7.96
N VAL A 186 7.33 -9.22 8.81
CA VAL A 186 6.30 -8.18 8.79
C VAL A 186 6.88 -6.80 8.48
N ASP A 187 6.02 -5.86 8.09
CA ASP A 187 6.43 -4.48 7.85
C ASP A 187 6.76 -3.76 9.18
N PRO A 188 7.98 -3.21 9.36
CA PRO A 188 8.30 -2.41 10.54
C PRO A 188 7.47 -1.12 10.65
N TYR A 189 6.84 -0.68 9.57
CA TYR A 189 5.99 0.51 9.51
C TYR A 189 4.50 0.15 9.37
N THR A 190 4.12 -1.05 9.80
CA THR A 190 2.74 -1.54 9.76
C THR A 190 1.77 -0.57 10.43
N THR A 191 0.60 -0.42 9.84
CA THR A 191 -0.53 0.34 10.38
C THR A 191 -1.45 -0.51 11.27
N ASN A 192 -1.16 -1.81 11.42
CA ASN A 192 -1.86 -2.63 12.40
C ASN A 192 -1.54 -2.15 13.81
N PRO A 193 -2.51 -1.59 14.56
CA PRO A 193 -2.22 -0.97 15.85
C PRO A 193 -1.72 -1.98 16.89
N VAL A 194 -2.18 -3.23 16.82
CA VAL A 194 -1.76 -4.29 17.74
C VAL A 194 -0.32 -4.67 17.48
N LEU A 195 0.02 -4.99 16.21
CA LEU A 195 1.37 -5.38 15.84
C LEU A 195 2.36 -4.21 16.04
N SER A 196 1.99 -3.00 15.61
CA SER A 196 2.85 -1.83 15.77
C SER A 196 3.22 -1.59 17.23
N LYS A 197 2.21 -1.65 18.13
CA LYS A 197 2.45 -1.51 19.56
C LYS A 197 3.37 -2.61 20.12
N GLN A 198 3.14 -3.86 19.71
CA GLN A 198 3.99 -4.97 20.16
C GLN A 198 5.44 -4.83 19.66
N LEU A 199 5.63 -4.47 18.39
CA LEU A 199 6.97 -4.19 17.86
C LEU A 199 7.66 -3.09 18.65
N ASP A 200 6.92 -2.03 19.04
CA ASP A 200 7.44 -0.93 19.85
C ASP A 200 7.84 -1.39 21.26
N ASP A 201 6.96 -2.11 21.94
CA ASP A 201 7.19 -2.58 23.32
C ASP A 201 8.41 -3.52 23.39
N PHE A 202 8.54 -4.42 22.41
CA PHE A 202 9.66 -5.36 22.34
C PHE A 202 10.96 -4.68 21.94
N ALA A 203 10.93 -3.80 20.94
CA ALA A 203 12.10 -3.05 20.50
C ALA A 203 12.65 -2.17 21.63
N LEU A 204 11.77 -1.51 22.38
CA LEU A 204 12.15 -0.69 23.52
C LEU A 204 12.76 -1.53 24.64
N THR A 205 12.20 -2.71 24.90
CA THR A 205 12.72 -3.65 25.91
C THR A 205 14.10 -4.18 25.51
N ALA A 206 14.27 -4.63 24.25
CA ALA A 206 15.53 -5.12 23.73
C ALA A 206 16.61 -4.03 23.75
N PHE A 207 16.26 -2.84 23.34
CA PHE A 207 17.15 -1.69 23.34
C PHE A 207 17.64 -1.33 24.76
N ARG A 208 16.72 -1.22 25.73
CA ARG A 208 17.06 -0.90 27.13
C ARG A 208 17.86 -2.01 27.81
N ALA A 209 17.56 -3.28 27.44
CA ALA A 209 18.25 -4.44 28.02
C ALA A 209 19.65 -4.68 27.47
N HIS A 210 20.06 -3.99 26.42
CA HIS A 210 21.28 -4.31 25.65
C HIS A 210 21.32 -5.80 25.27
N VAL A 211 20.18 -6.47 25.27
CA VAL A 211 20.02 -7.87 24.89
C VAL A 211 19.71 -7.87 23.40
N ALA A 212 20.69 -8.29 22.61
CA ALA A 212 20.37 -8.62 21.23
C ALA A 212 19.18 -9.58 21.24
N VAL A 213 18.16 -9.35 20.38
CA VAL A 213 17.03 -10.27 20.19
C VAL A 213 17.57 -11.55 19.54
N THR A 214 18.37 -12.30 20.34
CA THR A 214 18.99 -13.57 19.96
C THR A 214 18.13 -14.75 20.32
N THR A 215 16.95 -14.49 20.92
CA THR A 215 16.02 -15.55 21.25
C THR A 215 15.60 -16.30 20.01
N SER A 216 15.49 -17.60 20.18
CA SER A 216 15.08 -18.63 19.24
C SER A 216 13.68 -18.43 18.60
N MET A 217 13.30 -17.20 18.32
CA MET A 217 12.14 -16.86 17.51
C MET A 217 12.48 -17.09 16.04
N SER A 218 12.64 -18.35 15.66
CA SER A 218 12.69 -18.74 14.25
C SER A 218 11.27 -19.03 13.77
N VAL A 219 10.42 -18.02 13.74
CA VAL A 219 9.18 -18.12 12.98
C VAL A 219 9.52 -17.73 11.55
N PHE A 220 9.99 -18.70 10.80
CA PHE A 220 9.99 -18.60 9.35
C PHE A 220 8.53 -18.74 8.92
N ILE A 221 7.87 -17.65 8.59
CA ILE A 221 6.54 -17.65 7.99
C ILE A 221 6.77 -17.82 6.48
N PRO A 222 6.48 -19.00 5.90
CA PRO A 222 6.53 -19.20 4.46
C PRO A 222 5.45 -18.28 3.85
N GLY A 223 5.81 -17.38 2.97
CA GLY A 223 4.90 -16.42 2.36
C GLY A 223 4.89 -15.05 3.04
N SER A 224 6.00 -14.71 3.75
CA SER A 224 6.21 -13.35 4.26
C SER A 224 5.80 -12.32 3.22
N ILE A 225 4.93 -11.46 3.64
CA ILE A 225 4.27 -10.43 2.86
C ILE A 225 5.30 -9.68 2.07
N ALA A 226 5.09 -9.65 0.78
CA ALA A 226 5.63 -8.57 0.01
C ALA A 226 5.03 -7.27 0.59
N ILE A 227 5.82 -6.47 1.28
CA ILE A 227 5.55 -5.06 1.41
C ILE A 227 5.27 -4.63 -0.03
N THR A 228 4.13 -4.01 -0.25
CA THR A 228 3.64 -3.61 -1.57
C THR A 228 4.78 -3.15 -2.47
N GLY A 229 4.99 -3.81 -3.56
CA GLY A 229 6.12 -3.56 -4.43
C GLY A 229 6.94 -4.82 -4.66
N THR A 230 8.16 -4.67 -5.06
CA THR A 230 9.05 -5.76 -5.35
C THR A 230 9.72 -6.28 -4.07
N ARG A 231 10.21 -7.52 -4.09
CA ARG A 231 11.06 -8.10 -3.04
C ARG A 231 12.21 -7.17 -2.60
N ILE A 232 12.69 -6.35 -3.52
CA ILE A 232 13.76 -5.38 -3.31
C ILE A 232 13.32 -4.25 -2.38
N VAL A 233 12.10 -3.71 -2.57
CA VAL A 233 11.55 -2.68 -1.68
C VAL A 233 11.39 -3.22 -0.27
N SER A 234 10.91 -4.46 -0.13
CA SER A 234 10.80 -5.13 1.17
C SER A 234 12.13 -5.23 1.88
N GLN A 235 13.18 -5.66 1.18
CA GLN A 235 14.52 -5.76 1.75
C GLN A 235 15.07 -4.39 2.18
N TRP A 236 14.88 -3.36 1.37
CA TRP A 236 15.30 -1.99 1.70
C TRP A 236 14.61 -1.45 2.95
N VAL A 237 13.31 -1.72 3.10
CA VAL A 237 12.53 -1.30 4.27
C VAL A 237 13.03 -1.96 5.55
N TRP A 238 13.51 -3.20 5.50
CA TRP A 238 14.09 -3.87 6.65
C TRP A 238 15.53 -3.44 6.95
N ASP A 239 16.35 -3.26 5.92
CA ASP A 239 17.79 -3.07 6.08
C ASP A 239 18.17 -1.61 6.38
N LYS A 240 17.42 -0.64 5.79
CA LYS A 240 17.79 0.78 5.91
C LYS A 240 17.16 1.46 7.13
N PRO A 241 17.91 2.35 7.81
CA PRO A 241 17.35 3.24 8.82
C PRO A 241 16.19 4.06 8.29
N LYS A 242 15.22 4.39 9.16
CA LYS A 242 14.06 5.19 8.82
C LYS A 242 14.42 6.54 8.17
N ALA A 243 15.43 7.22 8.74
CA ALA A 243 15.91 8.49 8.20
C ALA A 243 16.47 8.35 6.79
N ASP A 244 17.21 7.27 6.52
CA ASP A 244 17.78 7.00 5.20
C ASP A 244 16.70 6.66 4.16
N LEU A 245 15.64 5.95 4.56
CA LEU A 245 14.49 5.70 3.68
C LEU A 245 13.76 7.00 3.33
N ILE A 246 13.54 7.86 4.34
CA ILE A 246 12.92 9.17 4.11
C ILE A 246 13.77 10.00 3.16
N LEU A 247 15.09 10.08 3.42
CA LEU A 247 16.02 10.81 2.57
C LEU A 247 16.04 10.26 1.14
N ALA A 248 16.09 8.93 0.98
CA ALA A 248 16.07 8.28 -0.33
C ALA A 248 14.77 8.59 -1.10
N ASN A 249 13.62 8.55 -0.40
CA ASN A 249 12.34 8.90 -1.00
C ASN A 249 12.30 10.37 -1.44
N GLN A 250 12.78 11.28 -0.59
CA GLN A 250 12.86 12.72 -0.93
C GLN A 250 13.77 12.96 -2.14
N GLN A 251 14.96 12.38 -2.16
CA GLN A 251 15.91 12.50 -3.27
C GLN A 251 15.34 11.87 -4.55
N GLY A 252 14.66 10.72 -4.43
CA GLY A 252 13.98 10.09 -5.55
C GLY A 252 12.92 11.00 -6.18
N LEU A 253 12.09 11.62 -5.37
CA LEU A 253 11.08 12.58 -5.84
C LEU A 253 11.72 13.86 -6.42
N GLN A 254 12.77 14.37 -5.79
CA GLN A 254 13.52 15.54 -6.31
C GLN A 254 14.10 15.26 -7.70
N SER A 255 14.67 14.06 -7.91
CA SER A 255 15.23 13.68 -9.22
C SER A 255 14.17 13.58 -10.33
N LEU A 256 12.91 13.39 -9.96
CA LEU A 256 11.75 13.43 -10.86
C LEU A 256 11.20 14.83 -11.08
N GLY A 257 11.81 15.87 -10.48
CA GLY A 257 11.37 17.25 -10.58
C GLY A 257 10.16 17.60 -9.72
N VAL A 258 9.84 16.77 -8.70
CA VAL A 258 8.72 17.02 -7.79
C VAL A 258 9.05 18.21 -6.89
N PRO A 259 8.16 19.21 -6.76
CA PRO A 259 8.37 20.38 -5.89
C PRO A 259 8.53 19.98 -4.42
N GLN A 260 9.36 20.71 -3.67
CA GLN A 260 9.64 20.45 -2.25
C GLN A 260 8.37 20.40 -1.41
N SER A 261 7.40 21.28 -1.66
CA SER A 261 6.12 21.29 -0.95
C SER A 261 5.32 19.98 -1.09
N THR A 262 5.37 19.34 -2.26
CA THR A 262 4.75 18.04 -2.51
C THR A 262 5.52 16.91 -1.81
N ILE A 263 6.85 16.99 -1.82
CA ILE A 263 7.72 16.04 -1.11
C ILE A 263 7.44 16.09 0.39
N ASP A 264 7.37 17.29 0.96
CA ASP A 264 7.07 17.50 2.38
C ASP A 264 5.67 16.98 2.72
N ALA A 265 4.66 17.28 1.89
CA ALA A 265 3.30 16.78 2.07
C ALA A 265 3.24 15.25 2.06
N MET A 266 3.94 14.58 1.14
CA MET A 266 4.00 13.12 1.08
C MET A 266 4.72 12.54 2.30
N THR A 267 5.88 13.07 2.65
CA THR A 267 6.68 12.60 3.79
C THR A 267 5.94 12.72 5.12
N GLN A 268 5.13 13.78 5.29
CA GLN A 268 4.35 14.03 6.50
C GLN A 268 2.99 13.33 6.51
N ASN A 269 2.59 12.73 5.40
CA ASN A 269 1.27 12.08 5.30
C ASN A 269 1.24 10.78 6.10
N ARG A 270 0.56 10.79 7.25
CA ARG A 270 0.43 9.65 8.16
C ARG A 270 -0.40 8.50 7.59
N THR A 271 -1.25 8.77 6.61
CA THR A 271 -2.06 7.74 5.93
C THR A 271 -1.28 7.04 4.81
N PHE A 272 -0.06 7.49 4.55
CA PHE A 272 0.85 6.91 3.57
C PHE A 272 2.07 6.31 4.30
N PRO A 273 2.01 5.03 4.70
CA PRO A 273 3.10 4.37 5.44
C PRO A 273 4.43 4.48 4.72
N LEU A 274 5.54 4.58 5.46
CA LEU A 274 6.87 4.78 4.86
C LEU A 274 7.26 3.68 3.88
N SER A 275 6.91 2.43 4.17
CA SER A 275 7.10 1.30 3.27
C SER A 275 6.37 1.49 1.93
N VAL A 276 5.12 1.97 1.98
CA VAL A 276 4.30 2.24 0.79
C VAL A 276 4.82 3.48 0.05
N GLN A 277 5.28 4.53 0.75
CA GLN A 277 5.97 5.67 0.14
C GLN A 277 7.21 5.21 -0.64
N THR A 278 8.03 4.34 -0.03
CA THR A 278 9.23 3.81 -0.66
C THR A 278 8.89 3.00 -1.92
N ALA A 279 7.84 2.18 -1.87
CA ALA A 279 7.35 1.45 -3.04
C ALA A 279 6.82 2.39 -4.14
N PHE A 280 6.06 3.42 -3.77
CA PHE A 280 5.55 4.42 -4.71
C PHE A 280 6.70 5.13 -5.44
N VAL A 281 7.69 5.63 -4.69
CA VAL A 281 8.85 6.33 -5.26
C VAL A 281 9.67 5.40 -6.17
N ALA A 282 9.88 4.15 -5.76
CA ALA A 282 10.58 3.16 -6.57
C ALA A 282 9.83 2.84 -7.87
N ASN A 283 8.52 2.65 -7.80
CA ASN A 283 7.68 2.41 -8.97
C ASN A 283 7.64 3.61 -9.92
N LEU A 284 7.48 4.82 -9.38
CA LEU A 284 7.47 6.05 -10.17
C LEU A 284 8.83 6.29 -10.84
N GLY A 285 9.91 5.93 -10.15
CA GLY A 285 11.27 6.00 -10.68
C GLY A 285 11.51 5.12 -11.92
N GLN A 286 10.80 4.00 -12.04
CA GLN A 286 10.84 3.15 -13.24
C GLN A 286 10.21 3.84 -14.47
N LEU A 287 9.37 4.85 -14.24
CA LEU A 287 8.74 5.70 -15.25
C LEU A 287 9.45 7.08 -15.34
N SER A 288 10.73 7.14 -14.95
CA SER A 288 11.55 8.35 -14.96
C SER A 288 11.63 8.96 -16.39
N GLY A 289 11.54 10.28 -16.47
CA GLY A 289 11.56 11.02 -17.74
C GLY A 289 10.21 11.06 -18.48
N ILE A 290 9.18 10.41 -17.94
CA ILE A 290 7.83 10.41 -18.52
C ILE A 290 7.03 11.60 -17.99
N PRO A 291 6.43 12.46 -18.86
CA PRO A 291 5.56 13.55 -18.42
C PRO A 291 4.40 13.07 -17.56
N GLY A 292 4.07 13.80 -16.50
CA GLY A 292 2.99 13.47 -15.56
C GLY A 292 3.45 12.86 -14.24
N SER A 293 4.76 12.61 -14.06
CA SER A 293 5.30 12.06 -12.81
C SER A 293 5.14 13.01 -11.63
N VAL A 294 5.29 14.33 -11.86
CA VAL A 294 5.07 15.37 -10.84
C VAL A 294 3.62 15.37 -10.37
N GLU A 295 2.69 15.34 -11.30
CA GLU A 295 1.25 15.29 -11.02
C GLU A 295 0.86 13.98 -10.31
N ALA A 296 1.51 12.85 -10.65
CA ALA A 296 1.30 11.58 -9.97
C ALA A 296 1.75 11.65 -8.50
N ALA A 297 2.91 12.24 -8.23
CA ALA A 297 3.40 12.47 -6.87
C ALA A 297 2.49 13.44 -6.11
N ALA A 298 2.01 14.51 -6.75
CA ALA A 298 1.09 15.46 -6.15
C ALA A 298 -0.25 14.79 -5.77
N LEU A 299 -0.82 13.95 -6.64
CA LEU A 299 -2.02 13.18 -6.30
C LEU A 299 -1.75 12.23 -5.13
N ALA A 300 -0.65 11.49 -5.15
CA ALA A 300 -0.31 10.53 -4.10
C ALA A 300 -0.09 11.20 -2.74
N SER A 301 0.52 12.40 -2.70
CA SER A 301 0.72 13.15 -1.46
C SER A 301 -0.59 13.53 -0.75
N THR A 302 -1.72 13.54 -1.47
CA THR A 302 -3.06 13.85 -0.94
C THR A 302 -3.87 12.62 -0.51
N ALA A 303 -3.27 11.44 -0.49
CA ALA A 303 -3.97 10.21 -0.07
C ALA A 303 -4.55 10.36 1.35
N GLN A 304 -5.83 10.00 1.52
CA GLN A 304 -6.60 10.18 2.76
C GLN A 304 -6.73 8.88 3.57
N SER A 305 -6.28 7.76 3.00
CA SER A 305 -6.25 6.46 3.67
C SER A 305 -5.09 5.62 3.14
N GLU A 306 -4.68 4.61 3.92
CA GLU A 306 -3.68 3.64 3.47
C GLU A 306 -4.12 2.91 2.20
N VAL A 307 -5.40 2.55 2.09
CA VAL A 307 -5.94 1.88 0.89
C VAL A 307 -5.78 2.77 -0.34
N GLN A 308 -6.05 4.06 -0.21
CA GLN A 308 -5.84 4.99 -1.33
C GLN A 308 -4.35 5.15 -1.67
N ALA A 309 -3.47 5.21 -0.67
CA ALA A 309 -2.02 5.26 -0.87
C ALA A 309 -1.52 4.02 -1.61
N ARG A 310 -1.95 2.82 -1.19
CA ARG A 310 -1.63 1.54 -1.84
C ARG A 310 -2.20 1.47 -3.25
N PHE A 311 -3.47 1.81 -3.43
CA PHE A 311 -4.08 1.88 -4.76
C PHE A 311 -3.25 2.71 -5.74
N LEU A 312 -2.82 3.92 -5.35
CA LEU A 312 -1.99 4.77 -6.21
C LEU A 312 -0.59 4.17 -6.45
N THR A 313 -0.02 3.53 -5.45
CA THR A 313 1.28 2.85 -5.54
C THR A 313 1.23 1.69 -6.53
N ASP A 314 0.17 0.89 -6.46
CA ASP A 314 -0.01 -0.27 -7.32
C ASP A 314 -0.39 0.14 -8.74
N CYS A 315 -1.21 1.17 -8.94
CA CYS A 315 -1.44 1.75 -10.26
C CYS A 315 -0.12 2.09 -10.96
N VAL A 316 0.79 2.78 -10.26
CA VAL A 316 2.10 3.16 -10.83
C VAL A 316 2.96 1.92 -11.07
N GLY A 317 2.99 0.97 -10.15
CA GLY A 317 3.73 -0.28 -10.28
C GLY A 317 3.26 -1.14 -11.46
N MET A 318 1.95 -1.26 -11.64
CA MET A 318 1.36 -1.97 -12.77
C MET A 318 1.64 -1.27 -14.10
N LEU A 319 1.57 0.08 -14.16
CA LEU A 319 1.94 0.87 -15.33
C LEU A 319 3.43 0.74 -15.66
N ALA A 320 4.31 0.74 -14.66
CA ALA A 320 5.74 0.50 -14.86
C ALA A 320 5.99 -0.88 -15.48
N ARG A 321 5.32 -1.90 -14.97
CA ARG A 321 5.38 -3.25 -15.53
C ARG A 321 4.85 -3.31 -16.95
N TYR A 322 3.68 -2.71 -17.21
CA TYR A 322 3.14 -2.62 -18.58
C TYR A 322 4.18 -1.99 -19.52
N SER A 323 4.81 -0.90 -19.08
CA SER A 323 5.84 -0.20 -19.85
C SER A 323 7.03 -1.08 -20.22
N HIS A 324 7.41 -2.03 -19.35
CA HIS A 324 8.53 -2.94 -19.58
C HIS A 324 8.15 -4.20 -20.35
N THR A 325 6.92 -4.69 -20.21
CA THR A 325 6.53 -6.01 -20.73
C THR A 325 5.69 -5.97 -22.00
N ARG A 326 5.03 -4.84 -22.27
CA ARG A 326 4.08 -4.71 -23.40
C ARG A 326 4.43 -3.56 -24.34
N ALA A 327 4.27 -2.34 -23.89
CA ALA A 327 4.57 -1.16 -24.69
C ALA A 327 5.01 -0.01 -23.79
N PRO A 328 6.07 0.73 -24.13
CA PRO A 328 6.53 1.84 -23.33
C PRO A 328 5.42 2.87 -23.10
N ILE A 329 5.30 3.31 -21.86
CA ILE A 329 4.42 4.44 -21.50
C ILE A 329 5.12 5.73 -21.90
N SER A 330 4.43 6.58 -22.65
CA SER A 330 4.94 7.87 -23.14
C SER A 330 4.52 9.05 -22.27
N ARG A 331 3.43 8.90 -21.49
CA ARG A 331 2.95 9.95 -20.58
C ARG A 331 2.02 9.36 -19.51
N LEU A 332 2.02 9.94 -18.32
CA LEU A 332 1.01 9.73 -17.30
C LEU A 332 -0.10 10.77 -17.43
N LEU A 333 -1.35 10.34 -17.29
CA LEU A 333 -2.53 11.18 -17.29
C LEU A 333 -3.16 11.10 -15.91
N VAL A 334 -2.99 12.16 -15.13
CA VAL A 334 -3.36 12.21 -13.72
C VAL A 334 -4.59 13.09 -13.52
N ARG A 335 -5.58 12.58 -12.79
CA ARG A 335 -6.74 13.32 -12.28
C ARG A 335 -7.12 12.76 -10.90
N ARG A 336 -8.15 11.89 -10.83
CA ARG A 336 -8.52 11.12 -9.62
C ARG A 336 -7.83 9.74 -9.56
N ALA A 337 -7.21 9.36 -10.66
CA ALA A 337 -6.42 8.13 -10.80
C ALA A 337 -5.22 8.43 -11.70
N ILE A 338 -4.22 7.56 -11.63
CA ILE A 338 -3.02 7.60 -12.47
C ILE A 338 -3.23 6.57 -13.59
N ILE A 339 -3.25 7.01 -14.83
CA ILE A 339 -3.32 6.14 -16.01
C ILE A 339 -2.21 6.48 -16.98
N GLY A 340 -1.84 5.54 -17.84
CA GLY A 340 -0.80 5.73 -18.86
C GLY A 340 -1.38 6.01 -20.24
N GLN A 341 -0.58 6.65 -21.08
CA GLN A 341 -0.71 6.60 -22.52
C GLN A 341 0.57 5.98 -23.06
N ASP A 342 0.44 4.91 -23.85
CA ASP A 342 1.60 4.26 -24.44
C ASP A 342 2.11 5.00 -25.69
N ILE A 343 3.23 4.55 -26.24
CA ILE A 343 3.84 5.14 -27.45
C ILE A 343 2.96 5.03 -28.69
N ASN A 344 1.97 4.13 -28.71
CA ASN A 344 1.01 3.97 -29.80
C ASN A 344 -0.21 4.87 -29.62
N GLY A 345 -0.26 5.66 -28.54
CA GLY A 345 -1.36 6.56 -28.22
C GLY A 345 -2.54 5.89 -27.50
N ALA A 346 -2.48 4.59 -27.21
CA ALA A 346 -3.51 3.88 -26.47
C ALA A 346 -3.49 4.29 -24.98
N ILE A 347 -4.67 4.39 -24.40
CA ILE A 347 -4.85 4.64 -22.98
C ILE A 347 -4.78 3.31 -22.24
N VAL A 348 -3.98 3.28 -21.19
CA VAL A 348 -3.78 2.13 -20.31
C VAL A 348 -4.18 2.54 -18.90
N ALA A 349 -5.25 1.95 -18.40
CA ALA A 349 -5.71 2.11 -17.02
C ALA A 349 -5.47 0.78 -16.29
N GLU A 350 -4.59 0.82 -15.32
CA GLU A 350 -4.30 -0.29 -14.41
C GLU A 350 -5.00 0.02 -13.08
N ALA A 351 -5.97 -0.79 -12.70
CA ALA A 351 -6.83 -0.54 -11.54
C ALA A 351 -6.76 -1.70 -10.55
N PRO A 352 -6.00 -1.58 -9.46
CA PRO A 352 -5.96 -2.55 -8.37
C PRO A 352 -7.23 -2.43 -7.52
N VAL A 353 -8.33 -3.01 -7.98
CA VAL A 353 -9.64 -3.02 -7.34
C VAL A 353 -10.12 -4.44 -7.13
N ASP A 354 -10.86 -4.68 -6.04
CA ASP A 354 -11.39 -6.01 -5.72
C ASP A 354 -12.68 -6.30 -6.48
N TYR A 355 -13.63 -5.35 -6.46
CA TYR A 355 -14.90 -5.48 -7.16
C TYR A 355 -15.44 -4.10 -7.58
N ALA A 356 -15.34 -3.78 -8.86
CA ALA A 356 -15.81 -2.51 -9.38
C ALA A 356 -17.29 -2.56 -9.75
N SER A 357 -18.10 -1.80 -9.01
CA SER A 357 -19.52 -1.55 -9.31
C SER A 357 -19.69 -0.32 -10.20
N TRP A 358 -20.79 -0.27 -10.97
CA TRP A 358 -21.11 0.90 -11.80
C TRP A 358 -21.67 2.04 -10.93
N ILE A 359 -20.82 2.63 -10.10
CA ILE A 359 -21.13 3.82 -9.30
C ILE A 359 -20.79 5.10 -10.08
N GLN A 360 -21.24 6.26 -9.59
CA GLN A 360 -21.00 7.55 -10.24
C GLN A 360 -19.51 7.76 -10.56
N LEU A 361 -18.62 7.49 -9.59
CA LEU A 361 -17.17 7.65 -9.74
C LEU A 361 -16.62 6.82 -10.91
N VAL A 362 -17.05 5.56 -11.03
CA VAL A 362 -16.64 4.64 -12.11
C VAL A 362 -17.19 5.09 -13.46
N SER A 363 -18.44 5.55 -13.48
CA SER A 363 -19.04 6.11 -14.69
C SER A 363 -18.33 7.37 -15.18
N ASP A 364 -18.02 8.29 -14.27
CA ASP A 364 -17.29 9.53 -14.59
C ASP A 364 -15.89 9.21 -15.15
N PHE A 365 -15.21 8.23 -14.58
CA PHE A 365 -13.94 7.76 -15.08
C PHE A 365 -14.05 7.18 -16.50
N ALA A 366 -15.00 6.27 -16.71
CA ALA A 366 -15.20 5.59 -18.00
C ALA A 366 -15.53 6.57 -19.14
N ASN A 367 -16.27 7.64 -18.82
CA ASN A 367 -16.78 8.63 -19.78
C ASN A 367 -15.92 9.92 -19.84
N ARG A 368 -14.69 9.91 -19.33
CA ARG A 368 -13.80 11.07 -19.38
C ARG A 368 -13.69 11.65 -20.80
N ALA A 369 -13.97 12.95 -20.92
CA ALA A 369 -14.01 13.63 -22.21
C ALA A 369 -12.63 13.68 -22.91
N ASP A 370 -11.55 13.79 -22.12
CA ASP A 370 -10.16 13.83 -22.62
C ASP A 370 -9.68 12.46 -23.17
N LEU A 371 -10.42 11.38 -22.91
CA LEU A 371 -10.14 10.04 -23.41
C LEU A 371 -11.07 9.65 -24.58
N LYS A 372 -11.93 10.58 -25.03
CA LYS A 372 -12.83 10.34 -26.14
C LYS A 372 -12.03 10.06 -27.43
N ASN A 373 -12.50 9.09 -28.22
CA ASN A 373 -11.88 8.68 -29.49
C ASN A 373 -10.47 8.08 -29.41
N LYS A 374 -10.02 7.70 -28.21
CA LYS A 374 -8.76 6.93 -28.03
C LYS A 374 -9.06 5.45 -27.87
N GLN A 375 -8.12 4.60 -28.26
CA GLN A 375 -8.13 3.21 -27.84
C GLN A 375 -7.91 3.19 -26.33
N LYS A 376 -8.72 2.39 -25.59
CA LYS A 376 -8.72 2.39 -24.13
C LYS A 376 -8.71 0.96 -23.63
N ASN A 377 -7.74 0.64 -22.80
CA ASN A 377 -7.55 -0.65 -22.15
C ASN A 377 -7.66 -0.46 -20.64
N LEU A 378 -8.52 -1.25 -20.00
CA LEU A 378 -8.68 -1.32 -18.55
C LEU A 378 -8.28 -2.71 -18.07
N TRP A 379 -7.34 -2.76 -17.16
CA TRP A 379 -6.84 -3.96 -16.52
C TRP A 379 -7.16 -3.87 -15.05
N VAL A 380 -7.94 -4.82 -14.51
CA VAL A 380 -8.33 -4.83 -13.10
C VAL A 380 -7.84 -6.08 -12.42
N THR A 381 -7.40 -5.96 -11.18
CA THR A 381 -6.94 -7.11 -10.39
C THR A 381 -8.07 -8.04 -10.00
N GLY A 382 -9.22 -7.48 -9.61
CA GLY A 382 -10.43 -8.23 -9.27
C GLY A 382 -11.44 -8.30 -10.41
N GLN A 383 -12.69 -8.03 -10.11
CA GLN A 383 -13.83 -8.22 -11.03
C GLN A 383 -14.64 -6.95 -11.19
N LEU A 384 -15.39 -6.88 -12.32
CA LEU A 384 -16.39 -5.86 -12.53
C LEU A 384 -17.80 -6.45 -12.39
N SER A 385 -18.71 -5.68 -11.84
CA SER A 385 -20.13 -6.03 -11.88
C SER A 385 -20.64 -6.14 -13.31
N PRO A 386 -21.73 -6.86 -13.57
CA PRO A 386 -22.34 -6.93 -14.90
C PRO A 386 -22.72 -5.54 -15.45
N MET A 387 -23.12 -4.59 -14.58
CA MET A 387 -23.43 -3.22 -14.99
C MET A 387 -22.16 -2.44 -15.34
N ALA A 388 -21.09 -2.58 -14.56
CA ALA A 388 -19.80 -1.96 -14.84
C ALA A 388 -19.21 -2.47 -16.16
N LYS A 389 -19.25 -3.78 -16.43
CA LYS A 389 -18.84 -4.36 -17.73
C LYS A 389 -19.55 -3.71 -18.90
N ARG A 390 -20.89 -3.64 -18.84
CA ARG A 390 -21.70 -2.98 -19.88
C ARG A 390 -21.39 -1.48 -19.97
N GLY A 391 -21.13 -0.81 -18.86
CA GLY A 391 -20.77 0.61 -18.81
C GLY A 391 -19.44 0.88 -19.53
N PHE A 392 -18.41 0.12 -19.21
CA PHE A 392 -17.10 0.23 -19.87
C PHE A 392 -17.16 -0.14 -21.36
N GLN A 393 -17.91 -1.18 -21.73
CA GLN A 393 -18.12 -1.56 -23.13
C GLN A 393 -18.79 -0.42 -23.92
N ARG A 394 -19.86 0.21 -23.39
CA ARG A 394 -20.51 1.37 -24.01
C ARG A 394 -19.56 2.55 -24.16
N ALA A 395 -18.68 2.75 -23.17
CA ALA A 395 -17.63 3.77 -23.21
C ALA A 395 -16.42 3.37 -24.06
N ARG A 396 -16.47 2.21 -24.77
CA ARG A 396 -15.44 1.66 -25.66
C ARG A 396 -14.11 1.36 -24.98
N TRP A 397 -14.14 0.80 -23.77
CA TRP A 397 -12.98 0.23 -23.11
C TRP A 397 -12.89 -1.27 -23.41
N ALA A 398 -11.69 -1.73 -23.76
CA ALA A 398 -11.34 -3.14 -23.67
C ALA A 398 -10.99 -3.46 -22.22
N VAL A 399 -11.60 -4.47 -21.63
CA VAL A 399 -11.46 -4.81 -20.22
C VAL A 399 -10.81 -6.19 -20.05
N VAL A 400 -9.85 -6.29 -19.17
CA VAL A 400 -9.21 -7.53 -18.71
C VAL A 400 -9.35 -7.58 -17.20
N GLU A 401 -9.90 -8.69 -16.68
CA GLU A 401 -10.12 -8.92 -15.25
C GLU A 401 -9.13 -9.97 -14.72
N GLY A 402 -8.93 -9.99 -13.41
CA GLY A 402 -8.08 -10.98 -12.73
C GLY A 402 -6.59 -10.83 -13.04
N VAL A 403 -6.13 -9.61 -13.29
CA VAL A 403 -4.71 -9.34 -13.56
C VAL A 403 -3.93 -9.43 -12.27
N ASN A 404 -2.85 -10.21 -12.25
CA ASN A 404 -1.97 -10.26 -11.08
C ASN A 404 -1.22 -8.92 -10.89
N PRO A 405 -1.38 -8.21 -9.77
CA PRO A 405 -0.65 -6.96 -9.50
C PRO A 405 0.84 -7.20 -9.25
N VAL A 406 1.21 -8.39 -8.80
CA VAL A 406 2.60 -8.80 -8.53
C VAL A 406 3.05 -9.73 -9.65
N PRO A 407 4.27 -9.56 -10.22
CA PRO A 407 4.78 -10.51 -11.21
C PRO A 407 4.87 -11.90 -10.61
N ASP A 408 4.53 -12.93 -11.39
CA ASP A 408 4.91 -14.30 -11.06
C ASP A 408 6.42 -14.31 -10.85
N GLN A 409 6.85 -14.76 -9.67
CA GLN A 409 8.27 -14.86 -9.37
C GLN A 409 8.87 -15.94 -10.30
N PRO A 410 10.00 -15.68 -10.97
CA PRO A 410 10.71 -16.73 -11.69
C PRO A 410 11.29 -17.78 -10.75
#